data_e77220a5dfd462a48f99a2ddbe501d3a
#
_entry.id   e77220a5dfd462a48f99a2ddbe501d3a
#
_cell.length_a   1.000
_cell.length_b   1.000
_cell.length_c   1.000
_cell.angle_alpha   90.00
_cell.angle_beta   90.00
_cell.angle_gamma   90.00
#
_symmetry.space_group_name_H-M   'P 1'
#
loop_
_entity.id
_entity.type
_entity.pdbx_description
1 polymer ?
#
loop_
_entity_poly.entity_id
_entity_poly.type
_entity_poly.pdbx_seq_one_letter_code
_entity_poly.pdbx_strand_id
1 'polypeptide(L)'
;MKIQKLTAFALALALLFSLAACGAPAAEAPVETTEAPAEPTEAPVAAAEEPGEAVTVRLAALTGPTAMGMAKIFSDADAGTAANDYEYALYGAADELTPQLLQGGVDIAAVPLNLASVLYNKTSGGVKLCAVGVLGVLYITEFNGETVQSLADLKGKTVYATGKGSTPEYFLRYLLAENGLDPDTDVTVEWKSEPSEVVALLKAENGGIAMLPQPYVTAAAAQLGEGFRTAVSLSEAWDALDNGSRCVTAGVVVRAEFAEAHPEAVEAFLAEMAESVDWVNADPADAGEICGALNIVKAPIAAKAIPNCNLVC
;
A
#
# COMPACT_ATOMS: atom_id res chain seq x y z
N MET A 1 42.52 36.34 -9.12
CA MET A 1 43.79 36.42 -9.91
C MET A 1 43.81 35.21 -10.85
N LYS A 2 43.70 35.52 -12.14
CA LYS A 2 44.07 34.72 -13.34
C LYS A 2 43.26 33.44 -13.58
N ILE A 3 42.29 33.31 -14.50
CA ILE A 3 42.25 33.56 -15.96
C ILE A 3 42.94 32.43 -16.77
N GLN A 4 42.12 31.85 -17.66
CA GLN A 4 42.43 31.37 -19.01
C GLN A 4 42.77 29.87 -19.20
N LYS A 5 42.38 29.16 -20.25
CA LYS A 5 41.73 29.37 -21.56
C LYS A 5 41.27 28.00 -22.07
N LEU A 6 40.12 27.83 -22.63
CA LEU A 6 39.81 27.80 -24.09
C LEU A 6 40.78 27.01 -24.97
N THR A 7 40.31 25.96 -25.60
CA THR A 7 40.41 25.78 -27.07
C THR A 7 39.43 24.71 -27.56
N ALA A 8 38.63 25.15 -28.50
CA ALA A 8 37.81 24.35 -29.42
C ALA A 8 38.69 23.87 -30.60
N PHE A 9 38.35 22.77 -31.22
CA PHE A 9 38.59 22.57 -32.65
C PHE A 9 37.50 21.69 -33.28
N ALA A 10 37.02 22.19 -34.37
CA ALA A 10 35.91 21.75 -35.19
C ALA A 10 36.44 21.09 -36.51
N LEU A 11 35.48 20.59 -37.29
CA LEU A 11 35.49 20.30 -38.73
C LEU A 11 36.17 18.95 -39.13
N ALA A 12 35.69 18.19 -40.12
CA ALA A 12 34.79 18.35 -41.28
C ALA A 12 34.49 16.94 -41.84
N LEU A 13 33.29 16.66 -42.30
CA LEU A 13 32.77 16.70 -43.69
C LEU A 13 33.52 15.84 -44.73
N ALA A 14 32.87 14.78 -45.22
CA ALA A 14 32.90 14.39 -46.63
C ALA A 14 31.74 13.46 -47.00
N LEU A 15 30.89 14.00 -47.85
CA LEU A 15 29.94 13.34 -48.74
C LEU A 15 30.72 12.56 -49.82
N LEU A 16 30.15 11.45 -50.31
CA LEU A 16 30.17 11.19 -51.76
C LEU A 16 29.07 10.19 -52.19
N PHE A 17 28.29 10.67 -53.09
CA PHE A 17 27.27 10.09 -53.97
C PHE A 17 27.82 8.94 -54.83
N SER A 18 26.93 7.99 -55.19
CA SER A 18 26.83 7.52 -56.55
C SER A 18 25.47 6.89 -56.86
N LEU A 19 24.81 7.51 -57.80
CA LEU A 19 23.66 7.02 -58.57
C LEU A 19 24.11 6.05 -59.66
N ALA A 20 23.23 5.18 -60.09
CA ALA A 20 22.85 4.79 -61.45
C ALA A 20 22.19 3.42 -61.43
N ALA A 21 21.20 3.06 -62.16
CA ALA A 21 20.25 3.59 -63.10
C ALA A 21 19.45 2.40 -63.70
N CYS A 22 18.18 2.57 -63.93
CA CYS A 22 17.26 2.07 -64.95
C CYS A 22 17.45 0.71 -65.62
N GLY A 23 16.31 0.01 -65.72
CA GLY A 23 16.05 -0.96 -66.76
C GLY A 23 14.80 -1.82 -66.53
N ALA A 24 13.63 -1.37 -67.02
CA ALA A 24 12.52 -2.24 -67.47
C ALA A 24 12.59 -2.25 -69.00
N PRO A 25 11.99 -3.18 -69.78
CA PRO A 25 10.59 -3.65 -69.63
C PRO A 25 10.36 -5.13 -70.10
N ALA A 26 9.11 -5.53 -70.00
CA ALA A 26 8.28 -6.29 -70.92
C ALA A 26 7.57 -7.53 -70.31
N ALA A 27 6.31 -7.53 -70.50
CA ALA A 27 5.30 -8.51 -70.15
C ALA A 27 5.36 -9.80 -70.98
N GLU A 28 5.00 -10.93 -70.39
CA GLU A 28 4.23 -12.00 -71.03
C GLU A 28 3.45 -12.79 -69.97
N ALA A 29 2.17 -12.97 -70.20
CA ALA A 29 1.24 -13.82 -69.48
C ALA A 29 0.94 -15.08 -70.30
N PRO A 30 0.10 -16.02 -69.86
CA PRO A 30 0.08 -16.85 -68.68
C PRO A 30 0.20 -18.35 -69.05
N VAL A 31 0.60 -19.19 -68.12
CA VAL A 31 0.42 -20.65 -68.26
C VAL A 31 -0.28 -21.14 -67.00
N GLU A 32 -1.51 -21.64 -67.20
CA GLU A 32 -2.25 -22.47 -66.23
C GLU A 32 -1.43 -23.73 -65.92
N THR A 33 -1.27 -24.01 -64.64
CA THR A 33 -0.93 -25.34 -64.16
C THR A 33 -1.69 -25.64 -62.90
N THR A 34 -2.45 -26.65 -62.99
CA THR A 34 -3.30 -27.40 -62.08
C THR A 34 -2.83 -27.47 -60.66
N GLU A 35 -3.77 -27.16 -59.71
CA GLU A 35 -3.68 -27.41 -58.29
C GLU A 35 -3.45 -28.88 -57.98
N ALA A 36 -2.48 -29.15 -57.11
CA ALA A 36 -2.44 -30.34 -56.26
C ALA A 36 -2.75 -29.90 -54.79
N PRO A 37 -3.47 -30.74 -54.01
CA PRO A 37 -3.94 -30.33 -52.70
C PRO A 37 -2.76 -30.14 -51.74
N ALA A 38 -2.73 -28.97 -51.08
CA ALA A 38 -1.80 -28.70 -49.99
C ALA A 38 -2.19 -29.49 -48.74
N GLU A 39 -1.27 -30.26 -48.22
CA GLU A 39 -1.31 -30.81 -46.87
C GLU A 39 -1.44 -29.67 -45.84
N PRO A 40 -2.20 -29.88 -44.75
CA PRO A 40 -2.32 -28.86 -43.70
C PRO A 40 -0.96 -28.69 -43.00
N THR A 41 -0.36 -27.55 -43.19
CA THR A 41 0.80 -27.11 -42.38
C THR A 41 0.29 -26.94 -40.94
N GLU A 42 0.74 -27.82 -40.04
CA GLU A 42 0.59 -27.64 -38.60
C GLU A 42 1.22 -26.29 -38.24
N ALA A 43 0.41 -25.43 -37.60
CA ALA A 43 0.92 -24.21 -36.98
C ALA A 43 2.00 -24.59 -35.95
N PRO A 44 3.06 -23.81 -35.77
CA PRO A 44 4.04 -24.06 -34.73
C PRO A 44 3.29 -24.06 -33.40
N VAL A 45 3.28 -25.20 -32.72
CA VAL A 45 2.90 -25.28 -31.32
C VAL A 45 3.88 -24.34 -30.60
N ALA A 46 3.35 -23.27 -30.00
CA ALA A 46 4.13 -22.45 -29.10
C ALA A 46 4.78 -23.39 -28.09
N ALA A 47 6.09 -23.37 -28.04
CA ALA A 47 6.84 -24.10 -27.03
C ALA A 47 6.28 -23.64 -25.69
N ALA A 48 5.79 -24.56 -24.89
CA ALA A 48 5.49 -24.31 -23.48
C ALA A 48 6.82 -23.82 -22.90
N GLU A 49 6.83 -22.57 -22.43
CA GLU A 49 7.94 -22.04 -21.65
C GLU A 49 8.13 -23.02 -20.48
N GLU A 50 9.35 -23.52 -20.33
CA GLU A 50 9.70 -24.30 -19.16
C GLU A 50 9.39 -23.43 -17.93
N PRO A 51 8.80 -23.98 -16.85
CA PRO A 51 8.57 -23.20 -15.64
C PRO A 51 9.91 -22.62 -15.20
N GLY A 52 10.06 -21.29 -15.30
CA GLY A 52 11.23 -20.59 -14.78
C GLY A 52 11.42 -20.99 -13.31
N GLU A 53 12.65 -21.00 -12.80
CA GLU A 53 12.90 -21.21 -11.37
C GLU A 53 11.97 -20.30 -10.58
N ALA A 54 11.21 -20.91 -9.66
CA ALA A 54 10.26 -20.18 -8.83
C ALA A 54 11.01 -19.07 -8.08
N VAL A 55 10.60 -17.83 -8.34
CA VAL A 55 11.24 -16.66 -7.72
C VAL A 55 10.72 -16.56 -6.29
N THR A 56 11.63 -16.59 -5.32
CA THR A 56 11.28 -16.30 -3.93
C THR A 56 11.03 -14.80 -3.76
N VAL A 57 9.83 -14.44 -3.33
CA VAL A 57 9.41 -13.07 -3.04
C VAL A 57 9.47 -12.83 -1.52
N ARG A 58 10.37 -11.95 -1.08
CA ARG A 58 10.48 -11.58 0.33
C ARG A 58 9.48 -10.48 0.66
N LEU A 59 8.40 -10.89 1.34
CA LEU A 59 7.25 -10.05 1.64
C LEU A 59 7.29 -9.57 3.08
N ALA A 60 6.91 -8.31 3.33
CA ALA A 60 6.80 -7.80 4.69
C ALA A 60 5.53 -6.96 4.88
N ALA A 61 5.02 -6.95 6.12
CA ALA A 61 3.96 -6.04 6.51
C ALA A 61 4.13 -5.57 7.96
N LEU A 62 3.61 -4.39 8.26
CA LEU A 62 3.42 -3.98 9.65
C LEU A 62 2.18 -4.68 10.21
N THR A 63 2.25 -5.09 11.49
CA THR A 63 1.09 -5.64 12.20
C THR A 63 -0.04 -4.61 12.26
N GLY A 64 -1.28 -5.07 12.06
CA GLY A 64 -2.46 -4.22 11.97
C GLY A 64 -3.14 -4.30 10.60
N PRO A 65 -3.84 -3.25 10.12
CA PRO A 65 -4.61 -3.31 8.88
C PRO A 65 -3.80 -3.71 7.64
N THR A 66 -2.53 -3.30 7.55
CA THR A 66 -1.63 -3.66 6.46
C THR A 66 -1.43 -5.17 6.33
N ALA A 67 -1.15 -5.84 7.46
CA ALA A 67 -0.99 -7.30 7.48
C ALA A 67 -2.34 -8.03 7.39
N MET A 68 -3.42 -7.43 7.93
CA MET A 68 -4.77 -8.03 7.85
C MET A 68 -5.25 -8.17 6.40
N GLY A 69 -4.98 -7.18 5.54
CA GLY A 69 -5.30 -7.26 4.12
C GLY A 69 -4.53 -8.35 3.35
N MET A 70 -3.40 -8.79 3.87
CA MET A 70 -2.54 -9.84 3.30
C MET A 70 -2.73 -11.21 3.98
N ALA A 71 -3.68 -11.36 4.89
CA ALA A 71 -3.81 -12.56 5.73
C ALA A 71 -3.96 -13.85 4.90
N LYS A 72 -4.70 -13.80 3.80
CA LYS A 72 -4.85 -14.94 2.90
C LYS A 72 -3.53 -15.29 2.20
N ILE A 73 -2.77 -14.31 1.72
CA ILE A 73 -1.46 -14.54 1.07
C ILE A 73 -0.53 -15.27 2.03
N PHE A 74 -0.45 -14.83 3.30
CA PHE A 74 0.39 -15.47 4.31
C PHE A 74 -0.08 -16.92 4.60
N SER A 75 -1.39 -17.14 4.69
CA SER A 75 -1.96 -18.48 4.88
C SER A 75 -1.69 -19.41 3.70
N ASP A 76 -1.82 -18.90 2.47
CA ASP A 76 -1.58 -19.65 1.24
C ASP A 76 -0.08 -19.95 1.06
N ALA A 77 0.80 -19.04 1.47
CA ALA A 77 2.25 -19.24 1.51
C ALA A 77 2.62 -20.40 2.47
N ASP A 78 2.08 -20.37 3.69
CA ASP A 78 2.30 -21.45 4.68
C ASP A 78 1.77 -22.80 4.20
N ALA A 79 0.68 -22.80 3.41
CA ALA A 79 0.09 -24.01 2.82
C ALA A 79 0.80 -24.47 1.53
N GLY A 80 1.69 -23.65 0.95
CA GLY A 80 2.34 -23.91 -0.34
C GLY A 80 1.37 -23.84 -1.53
N THR A 81 0.33 -23.02 -1.45
CA THR A 81 -0.71 -22.83 -2.47
C THR A 81 -0.70 -21.45 -3.12
N ALA A 82 0.17 -20.55 -2.66
CA ALA A 82 0.34 -19.23 -3.23
C ALA A 82 0.96 -19.30 -4.64
N ALA A 83 0.72 -18.28 -5.47
CA ALA A 83 1.24 -18.22 -6.85
C ALA A 83 2.75 -17.98 -6.89
N ASN A 84 3.28 -17.23 -5.92
CA ASN A 84 4.72 -17.07 -5.73
C ASN A 84 5.23 -17.92 -4.57
N ASP A 85 6.54 -18.17 -4.54
CA ASP A 85 7.23 -18.70 -3.36
C ASP A 85 7.51 -17.53 -2.39
N TYR A 86 6.69 -17.37 -1.33
CA TYR A 86 6.81 -16.27 -0.38
C TYR A 86 7.61 -16.65 0.86
N GLU A 87 8.64 -15.86 1.14
CA GLU A 87 9.20 -15.71 2.48
C GLU A 87 8.64 -14.43 3.10
N TYR A 88 7.87 -14.51 4.18
CA TYR A 88 7.26 -13.31 4.75
C TYR A 88 7.68 -13.04 6.20
N ALA A 89 7.66 -11.77 6.57
CA ALA A 89 7.92 -11.30 7.92
C ALA A 89 6.94 -10.19 8.35
N LEU A 90 6.49 -10.27 9.61
CA LEU A 90 5.64 -9.26 10.23
C LEU A 90 6.46 -8.44 11.22
N TYR A 91 6.32 -7.11 11.14
CA TYR A 91 7.05 -6.16 11.97
C TYR A 91 6.08 -5.35 12.85
N GLY A 92 6.50 -5.08 14.09
CA GLY A 92 5.74 -4.24 15.00
C GLY A 92 5.85 -2.76 14.68
N ALA A 93 7.00 -2.34 14.11
CA ALA A 93 7.31 -0.94 13.87
C ALA A 93 7.99 -0.71 12.51
N ALA A 94 7.78 0.48 11.95
CA ALA A 94 8.31 0.86 10.64
C ALA A 94 9.84 1.01 10.60
N ASP A 95 10.46 1.33 11.73
CA ASP A 95 11.91 1.44 11.88
C ASP A 95 12.62 0.09 11.85
N GLU A 96 11.94 -1.00 12.20
CA GLU A 96 12.43 -2.37 12.06
C GLU A 96 12.37 -2.84 10.60
N LEU A 97 11.29 -2.53 9.88
CA LEU A 97 11.07 -2.94 8.50
C LEU A 97 11.92 -2.14 7.50
N THR A 98 12.05 -0.83 7.72
CA THR A 98 12.71 0.09 6.78
C THR A 98 14.14 -0.33 6.40
N PRO A 99 15.03 -0.72 7.34
CA PRO A 99 16.38 -1.18 6.99
C PRO A 99 16.36 -2.45 6.12
N GLN A 100 15.45 -3.38 6.36
CA GLN A 100 15.33 -4.62 5.59
C GLN A 100 14.98 -4.34 4.12
N LEU A 101 14.02 -3.43 3.89
CA LEU A 101 13.65 -3.00 2.54
C LEU A 101 14.81 -2.28 1.82
N LEU A 102 15.51 -1.38 2.51
CA LEU A 102 16.62 -0.61 1.93
C LEU A 102 17.87 -1.46 1.65
N GLN A 103 18.10 -2.53 2.42
CA GLN A 103 19.24 -3.44 2.27
C GLN A 103 18.94 -4.61 1.34
N GLY A 104 17.73 -4.69 0.80
CA GLY A 104 17.32 -5.78 -0.09
C GLY A 104 16.98 -7.08 0.64
N GLY A 105 16.74 -7.04 1.94
CA GLY A 105 16.21 -8.18 2.71
C GLY A 105 14.71 -8.39 2.51
N VAL A 106 14.01 -7.40 1.99
CA VAL A 106 12.58 -7.42 1.64
C VAL A 106 12.40 -6.86 0.25
N ASP A 107 11.56 -7.46 -0.58
CA ASP A 107 11.29 -7.04 -1.96
C ASP A 107 9.99 -6.24 -2.07
N ILE A 108 8.95 -6.68 -1.37
CA ILE A 108 7.62 -6.05 -1.34
C ILE A 108 7.22 -5.81 0.12
N ALA A 109 6.70 -4.63 0.43
CA ALA A 109 6.29 -4.31 1.80
C ALA A 109 5.02 -3.47 1.88
N ALA A 110 4.11 -3.83 2.81
CA ALA A 110 2.97 -2.99 3.16
C ALA A 110 3.36 -2.01 4.29
N VAL A 111 3.28 -0.71 3.99
CA VAL A 111 3.79 0.38 4.85
C VAL A 111 2.82 1.56 4.92
N PRO A 112 2.90 2.42 5.94
CA PRO A 112 2.22 3.71 5.95
C PRO A 112 2.58 4.56 4.74
N LEU A 113 1.61 5.27 4.17
CA LEU A 113 1.79 6.01 2.91
C LEU A 113 2.85 7.12 3.00
N ASN A 114 2.96 7.80 4.15
CA ASN A 114 4.01 8.78 4.36
C ASN A 114 5.41 8.14 4.32
N LEU A 115 5.56 6.92 4.85
CA LEU A 115 6.82 6.18 4.76
C LEU A 115 7.13 5.80 3.32
N ALA A 116 6.15 5.36 2.53
CA ALA A 116 6.32 5.08 1.10
C ALA A 116 6.91 6.29 0.36
N SER A 117 6.37 7.50 0.62
CA SER A 117 6.89 8.75 0.06
C SER A 117 8.33 9.05 0.50
N VAL A 118 8.65 8.86 1.78
CA VAL A 118 10.01 9.04 2.31
C VAL A 118 10.99 8.05 1.66
N LEU A 119 10.60 6.79 1.52
CA LEU A 119 11.42 5.75 0.89
C LEU A 119 11.67 6.06 -0.58
N TYR A 120 10.63 6.43 -1.35
CA TYR A 120 10.79 6.85 -2.74
C TYR A 120 11.83 7.97 -2.88
N ASN A 121 11.71 9.02 -2.08
CA ASN A 121 12.63 10.16 -2.15
C ASN A 121 14.06 9.79 -1.70
N LYS A 122 14.22 9.06 -0.60
CA LYS A 122 15.54 8.66 -0.08
C LYS A 122 16.29 7.73 -1.03
N THR A 123 15.56 6.88 -1.76
CA THR A 123 16.15 5.93 -2.71
C THR A 123 16.19 6.47 -4.14
N SER A 124 15.77 7.72 -4.38
CA SER A 124 15.67 8.31 -5.71
C SER A 124 14.85 7.43 -6.68
N GLY A 125 13.73 6.88 -6.19
CA GLY A 125 12.85 6.00 -6.95
C GLY A 125 13.23 4.51 -6.89
N GLY A 126 14.22 4.13 -6.08
CA GLY A 126 14.59 2.72 -5.87
C GLY A 126 13.55 1.90 -5.08
N VAL A 127 12.57 2.58 -4.44
CA VAL A 127 11.37 1.97 -3.87
C VAL A 127 10.17 2.69 -4.47
N LYS A 128 9.20 1.95 -5.02
CA LYS A 128 8.02 2.48 -5.72
C LYS A 128 6.74 1.98 -5.04
N LEU A 129 5.69 2.80 -5.02
CA LEU A 129 4.34 2.36 -4.62
C LEU A 129 3.74 1.53 -5.77
N CYS A 130 3.25 0.34 -5.47
CA CYS A 130 2.60 -0.55 -6.45
C CYS A 130 1.10 -0.74 -6.17
N ALA A 131 0.63 -0.57 -4.93
CA ALA A 131 -0.80 -0.65 -4.61
C ALA A 131 -1.16 0.25 -3.42
N VAL A 132 -2.44 0.63 -3.33
CA VAL A 132 -3.05 1.16 -2.12
C VAL A 132 -3.67 -0.03 -1.38
N GLY A 133 -3.35 -0.20 -0.09
CA GLY A 133 -3.84 -1.35 0.68
C GLY A 133 -4.84 -0.99 1.76
N VAL A 134 -4.79 0.25 2.26
CA VAL A 134 -5.65 0.69 3.37
C VAL A 134 -6.07 2.13 3.16
N LEU A 135 -7.36 2.39 3.17
CA LEU A 135 -7.92 3.74 3.21
C LEU A 135 -7.89 4.28 4.65
N GLY A 136 -8.83 5.11 5.05
CA GLY A 136 -8.84 5.67 6.40
C GLY A 136 -9.24 4.64 7.45
N VAL A 137 -8.51 4.60 8.56
CA VAL A 137 -8.72 3.69 9.69
C VAL A 137 -8.74 4.41 11.03
N LEU A 138 -8.80 5.75 11.01
CA LEU A 138 -8.71 6.59 12.20
C LEU A 138 -10.10 7.06 12.64
N TYR A 139 -10.31 7.07 13.94
CA TYR A 139 -11.58 7.44 14.55
C TYR A 139 -11.35 8.33 15.76
N ILE A 140 -12.17 9.37 15.93
CA ILE A 140 -12.32 10.03 17.20
C ILE A 140 -13.26 9.17 18.04
N THR A 141 -12.81 8.81 19.24
CA THR A 141 -13.52 7.99 20.20
C THR A 141 -13.73 8.79 21.50
N GLU A 142 -14.76 8.46 22.24
CA GLU A 142 -15.02 9.08 23.53
C GLU A 142 -15.39 7.99 24.54
N PHE A 143 -14.83 8.09 25.75
CA PHE A 143 -15.13 7.20 26.85
C PHE A 143 -15.82 7.98 27.98
N ASN A 144 -16.95 7.45 28.48
CA ASN A 144 -17.79 8.06 29.50
C ASN A 144 -18.18 9.52 29.21
N GLY A 145 -18.47 9.82 27.95
CA GLY A 145 -18.94 11.12 27.49
C GLY A 145 -19.72 11.02 26.18
N GLU A 146 -20.54 12.03 25.93
CA GLU A 146 -21.30 12.20 24.68
C GLU A 146 -21.17 13.64 24.16
N THR A 147 -19.99 14.21 24.34
CA THR A 147 -19.72 15.63 24.05
C THR A 147 -19.21 15.90 22.64
N VAL A 148 -18.81 14.86 21.90
CA VAL A 148 -18.29 14.95 20.54
C VAL A 148 -19.29 14.29 19.59
N GLN A 149 -19.89 15.06 18.70
CA GLN A 149 -20.77 14.59 17.62
C GLN A 149 -20.17 14.91 16.25
N SER A 150 -19.23 15.87 16.18
CA SER A 150 -18.54 16.31 15.00
C SER A 150 -17.12 16.76 15.36
N LEU A 151 -16.26 16.99 14.36
CA LEU A 151 -14.92 17.53 14.60
C LEU A 151 -14.94 18.93 15.21
N ALA A 152 -15.95 19.75 14.91
CA ALA A 152 -16.10 21.09 15.49
C ALA A 152 -16.25 21.06 17.03
N ASP A 153 -16.79 19.97 17.58
CA ASP A 153 -16.98 19.81 19.04
C ASP A 153 -15.66 19.57 19.78
N LEU A 154 -14.55 19.37 19.06
CA LEU A 154 -13.21 19.24 19.65
C LEU A 154 -12.63 20.56 20.12
N LYS A 155 -13.26 21.70 19.80
CA LYS A 155 -12.78 23.02 20.23
C LYS A 155 -12.66 23.11 21.75
N GLY A 156 -11.45 23.48 22.20
CA GLY A 156 -11.12 23.61 23.62
C GLY A 156 -10.95 22.29 24.35
N LYS A 157 -10.97 21.15 23.65
CA LYS A 157 -10.82 19.82 24.24
C LYS A 157 -9.41 19.28 24.09
N THR A 158 -9.10 18.28 24.95
CA THR A 158 -7.88 17.46 24.84
C THR A 158 -8.22 16.15 24.15
N VAL A 159 -7.40 15.76 23.17
CA VAL A 159 -7.49 14.51 22.42
C VAL A 159 -6.21 13.72 22.62
N TYR A 160 -6.30 12.52 23.15
CA TYR A 160 -5.17 11.58 23.24
C TYR A 160 -4.98 10.89 21.89
N ALA A 161 -3.76 10.87 21.35
CA ALA A 161 -3.51 10.34 20.02
C ALA A 161 -2.14 9.66 19.92
N THR A 162 -1.94 8.93 18.82
CA THR A 162 -0.64 8.36 18.44
C THR A 162 -0.28 8.75 17.01
N GLY A 163 0.98 8.55 16.62
CA GLY A 163 1.43 8.81 15.26
C GLY A 163 1.85 10.26 15.00
N LYS A 164 2.43 10.94 16.00
CA LYS A 164 3.05 12.25 15.82
C LYS A 164 4.13 12.20 14.74
N GLY A 165 4.15 13.18 13.84
CA GLY A 165 5.08 13.25 12.70
C GLY A 165 4.76 12.27 11.57
N SER A 166 3.58 11.63 11.60
CA SER A 166 3.16 10.66 10.59
C SER A 166 1.72 10.91 10.09
N THR A 167 1.22 10.07 9.21
CA THR A 167 -0.10 10.23 8.58
C THR A 167 -1.23 10.58 9.55
N PRO A 168 -1.37 9.97 10.75
CA PRO A 168 -2.43 10.32 11.70
C PRO A 168 -2.44 11.79 12.12
N GLU A 169 -1.26 12.37 12.40
CA GLU A 169 -1.18 13.78 12.76
C GLU A 169 -1.63 14.68 11.61
N TYR A 170 -1.12 14.43 10.39
CA TYR A 170 -1.44 15.25 9.22
C TYR A 170 -2.92 15.18 8.86
N PHE A 171 -3.54 14.01 9.01
CA PHE A 171 -4.98 13.82 8.78
C PHE A 171 -5.81 14.61 9.78
N LEU A 172 -5.50 14.48 11.06
CA LEU A 172 -6.23 15.21 12.09
C LEU A 172 -6.12 16.72 11.88
N ARG A 173 -4.90 17.23 11.67
CA ARG A 173 -4.66 18.66 11.44
C ARG A 173 -5.41 19.21 10.23
N TYR A 174 -5.37 18.47 9.11
CA TYR A 174 -6.07 18.86 7.90
C TYR A 174 -7.59 18.91 8.13
N LEU A 175 -8.16 17.85 8.70
CA LEU A 175 -9.60 17.78 8.96
C LEU A 175 -10.07 18.84 9.98
N LEU A 176 -9.27 19.14 11.01
CA LEU A 176 -9.58 20.23 11.93
C LEU A 176 -9.64 21.57 11.19
N ALA A 177 -8.64 21.87 10.35
CA ALA A 177 -8.60 23.10 9.56
C ALA A 177 -9.80 23.24 8.60
N GLU A 178 -10.13 22.17 7.88
CA GLU A 178 -11.31 22.14 6.99
C GLU A 178 -12.65 22.30 7.74
N ASN A 179 -12.67 21.95 9.01
CA ASN A 179 -13.84 22.15 9.89
C ASN A 179 -13.78 23.47 10.69
N GLY A 180 -12.90 24.41 10.28
CA GLY A 180 -12.84 25.77 10.84
C GLY A 180 -12.14 25.85 12.20
N LEU A 181 -11.37 24.87 12.58
CA LEU A 181 -10.56 24.85 13.80
C LEU A 181 -9.09 25.07 13.49
N ASP A 182 -8.42 25.91 14.26
CA ASP A 182 -6.98 25.99 14.24
C ASP A 182 -6.36 24.79 14.96
N PRO A 183 -5.65 23.88 14.26
CA PRO A 183 -5.10 22.67 14.86
C PRO A 183 -3.98 22.92 15.89
N ASP A 184 -3.45 24.15 15.96
CA ASP A 184 -2.39 24.52 16.92
C ASP A 184 -2.93 25.18 18.19
N THR A 185 -4.13 25.76 18.14
CA THR A 185 -4.65 26.58 19.23
C THR A 185 -6.04 26.16 19.71
N ASP A 186 -6.89 25.61 18.86
CA ASP A 186 -8.26 25.25 19.20
C ASP A 186 -8.40 23.86 19.83
N VAL A 187 -7.45 22.95 19.59
CA VAL A 187 -7.47 21.56 20.10
C VAL A 187 -6.13 21.21 20.72
N THR A 188 -6.15 20.72 21.95
CA THR A 188 -4.94 20.19 22.59
C THR A 188 -4.78 18.71 22.21
N VAL A 189 -3.71 18.35 21.46
CA VAL A 189 -3.44 16.94 21.16
C VAL A 189 -2.27 16.45 22.00
N GLU A 190 -2.55 15.48 22.87
CA GLU A 190 -1.55 14.76 23.63
C GLU A 190 -1.10 13.50 22.94
N TRP A 191 0.12 13.52 22.39
CA TRP A 191 0.69 12.40 21.66
C TRP A 191 1.31 11.37 22.60
N LYS A 192 0.92 10.11 22.40
CA LYS A 192 1.45 8.94 23.10
C LYS A 192 2.23 8.07 22.11
N SER A 193 3.07 7.18 22.63
CA SER A 193 3.91 6.30 21.80
C SER A 193 3.10 5.19 21.14
N GLU A 194 2.14 4.60 21.88
CA GLU A 194 1.40 3.42 21.47
C GLU A 194 -0.11 3.59 21.68
N PRO A 195 -0.97 3.04 20.77
CA PRO A 195 -2.42 3.08 20.96
C PRO A 195 -2.90 2.38 22.23
N SER A 196 -2.20 1.35 22.68
CA SER A 196 -2.46 0.65 23.94
C SER A 196 -2.31 1.55 25.16
N GLU A 197 -1.34 2.48 25.13
CA GLU A 197 -1.13 3.50 26.16
C GLU A 197 -2.33 4.46 26.23
N VAL A 198 -2.83 4.88 25.07
CA VAL A 198 -4.05 5.72 25.00
C VAL A 198 -5.25 5.03 25.62
N VAL A 199 -5.48 3.75 25.32
CA VAL A 199 -6.58 2.96 25.90
C VAL A 199 -6.42 2.83 27.43
N ALA A 200 -5.19 2.57 27.90
CA ALA A 200 -4.91 2.49 29.33
C ALA A 200 -5.16 3.83 30.04
N LEU A 201 -4.83 4.94 29.40
CA LEU A 201 -5.05 6.28 29.91
C LEU A 201 -6.55 6.60 30.03
N LEU A 202 -7.33 6.36 28.98
CA LEU A 202 -8.79 6.50 29.02
C LEU A 202 -9.41 5.72 30.19
N LYS A 203 -8.92 4.49 30.39
CA LYS A 203 -9.36 3.65 31.52
C LYS A 203 -8.96 4.23 32.87
N ALA A 204 -7.74 4.71 33.02
CA ALA A 204 -7.21 5.26 34.28
C ALA A 204 -7.93 6.56 34.68
N GLU A 205 -8.26 7.40 33.71
CA GLU A 205 -8.98 8.66 33.91
C GLU A 205 -10.50 8.48 33.97
N ASN A 206 -10.96 7.26 33.72
CA ASN A 206 -12.39 6.92 33.66
C ASN A 206 -13.17 7.82 32.70
N GLY A 207 -12.56 8.22 31.58
CA GLY A 207 -13.15 9.09 30.56
C GLY A 207 -12.11 9.70 29.63
N GLY A 208 -12.59 10.46 28.65
CA GLY A 208 -11.75 11.24 27.76
C GLY A 208 -12.02 11.01 26.28
N ILE A 209 -11.33 11.79 25.47
CA ILE A 209 -11.44 11.75 23.99
C ILE A 209 -10.11 11.27 23.43
N ALA A 210 -10.16 10.36 22.46
CA ALA A 210 -8.97 9.87 21.82
C ALA A 210 -9.15 9.74 20.30
N MET A 211 -8.05 9.88 19.55
CA MET A 211 -7.96 9.43 18.17
C MET A 211 -7.23 8.08 18.15
N LEU A 212 -7.93 7.05 17.74
CA LEU A 212 -7.42 5.69 17.68
C LEU A 212 -7.58 5.10 16.28
N PRO A 213 -6.62 4.27 15.81
CA PRO A 213 -6.79 3.46 14.61
C PRO A 213 -7.51 2.15 14.89
N GLN A 214 -8.11 1.53 13.87
CA GLN A 214 -8.37 0.09 13.93
C GLN A 214 -7.02 -0.69 13.94
N PRO A 215 -6.97 -1.83 14.60
CA PRO A 215 -7.99 -2.53 15.39
C PRO A 215 -8.12 -2.05 16.85
N TYR A 216 -7.40 -1.00 17.23
CA TYR A 216 -7.39 -0.52 18.63
C TYR A 216 -8.72 0.08 19.08
N VAL A 217 -9.51 0.67 18.16
CA VAL A 217 -10.90 1.08 18.49
C VAL A 217 -11.72 -0.13 18.94
N THR A 218 -11.65 -1.22 18.19
CA THR A 218 -12.36 -2.47 18.54
C THR A 218 -11.84 -3.08 19.84
N ALA A 219 -10.52 -3.06 20.07
CA ALA A 219 -9.92 -3.53 21.31
C ALA A 219 -10.30 -2.67 22.49
N ALA A 220 -10.37 -1.34 22.33
CA ALA A 220 -10.80 -0.40 23.36
C ALA A 220 -12.27 -0.64 23.73
N ALA A 221 -13.16 -0.81 22.75
CA ALA A 221 -14.56 -1.14 22.98
C ALA A 221 -14.72 -2.42 23.80
N ALA A 222 -13.93 -3.46 23.51
CA ALA A 222 -13.95 -4.71 24.27
C ALA A 222 -13.41 -4.57 25.70
N GLN A 223 -12.48 -3.64 25.95
CA GLN A 223 -11.84 -3.44 27.26
C GLN A 223 -12.60 -2.46 28.17
N LEU A 224 -13.15 -1.40 27.58
CA LEU A 224 -13.80 -0.29 28.31
C LEU A 224 -15.31 -0.47 28.45
N GLY A 225 -15.94 -1.28 27.59
CA GLY A 225 -17.35 -1.63 27.67
C GLY A 225 -18.30 -0.51 27.23
N GLU A 226 -19.49 -0.47 27.85
CA GLU A 226 -20.63 0.36 27.40
C GLU A 226 -20.36 1.88 27.36
N GLY A 227 -19.42 2.38 28.16
CA GLY A 227 -19.07 3.80 28.15
C GLY A 227 -18.21 4.23 26.95
N PHE A 228 -17.66 3.29 26.18
CA PHE A 228 -16.80 3.60 25.03
C PHE A 228 -17.63 3.67 23.74
N ARG A 229 -17.42 4.74 22.98
CA ARG A 229 -18.07 4.92 21.67
C ARG A 229 -17.12 5.47 20.62
N THR A 230 -17.37 5.14 19.38
CA THR A 230 -16.82 5.85 18.22
C THR A 230 -17.68 7.11 18.00
N ALA A 231 -17.06 8.27 18.10
CA ALA A 231 -17.75 9.55 17.95
C ALA A 231 -17.74 10.04 16.51
N VAL A 232 -16.57 10.01 15.83
CA VAL A 232 -16.41 10.47 14.44
C VAL A 232 -15.48 9.52 13.69
N SER A 233 -15.87 9.09 12.50
CA SER A 233 -15.01 8.46 11.53
C SER A 233 -14.24 9.56 10.76
N LEU A 234 -12.91 9.55 10.81
CA LEU A 234 -12.12 10.52 10.05
C LEU A 234 -12.18 10.27 8.54
N SER A 235 -12.49 9.04 8.11
CA SER A 235 -12.72 8.72 6.70
C SER A 235 -14.01 9.36 6.19
N GLU A 236 -15.11 9.22 6.95
CA GLU A 236 -16.37 9.85 6.58
C GLU A 236 -16.29 11.38 6.63
N ALA A 237 -15.55 11.93 7.61
CA ALA A 237 -15.29 13.37 7.68
C ALA A 237 -14.45 13.86 6.48
N TRP A 238 -13.53 13.05 5.97
CA TRP A 238 -12.76 13.35 4.76
C TRP A 238 -13.62 13.32 3.51
N ASP A 239 -14.42 12.25 3.36
CA ASP A 239 -15.32 12.09 2.20
C ASP A 239 -16.38 13.21 2.14
N ALA A 240 -16.81 13.71 3.30
CA ALA A 240 -17.73 14.84 3.39
C ALA A 240 -17.16 16.18 2.89
N LEU A 241 -15.84 16.30 2.71
CA LEU A 241 -15.23 17.50 2.13
C LEU A 241 -15.49 17.61 0.61
N ASP A 242 -15.88 16.52 -0.04
CA ASP A 242 -16.20 16.43 -1.47
C ASP A 242 -15.13 17.09 -2.38
N ASN A 243 -13.87 16.94 -2.00
CA ASN A 243 -12.71 17.56 -2.68
C ASN A 243 -12.09 16.66 -3.76
N GLY A 244 -12.74 15.56 -4.12
CA GLY A 244 -12.29 14.60 -5.13
C GLY A 244 -11.11 13.70 -4.67
N SER A 245 -10.70 13.75 -3.40
CA SER A 245 -9.65 12.91 -2.84
C SER A 245 -10.18 11.87 -1.87
N ARG A 246 -9.37 10.88 -1.57
CA ARG A 246 -9.65 9.83 -0.59
C ARG A 246 -8.62 9.86 0.54
N CYS A 247 -9.08 9.47 1.73
CA CYS A 247 -8.21 9.26 2.88
C CYS A 247 -7.44 7.94 2.70
N VAL A 248 -6.16 8.01 2.34
CA VAL A 248 -5.29 6.83 2.16
C VAL A 248 -4.27 6.79 3.29
N THR A 249 -4.22 5.68 4.05
CA THR A 249 -3.30 5.55 5.19
C THR A 249 -2.11 4.66 4.93
N ALA A 250 -2.28 3.61 4.12
CA ALA A 250 -1.20 2.69 3.82
C ALA A 250 -1.26 2.14 2.39
N GLY A 251 -0.11 1.74 1.90
CA GLY A 251 0.05 1.14 0.59
C GLY A 251 1.14 0.08 0.58
N VAL A 252 1.28 -0.56 -0.55
CA VAL A 252 2.31 -1.57 -0.78
C VAL A 252 3.40 -0.96 -1.64
N VAL A 253 4.63 -1.10 -1.21
CA VAL A 253 5.81 -0.67 -1.96
C VAL A 253 6.61 -1.87 -2.44
N VAL A 254 7.28 -1.71 -3.56
CA VAL A 254 8.17 -2.70 -4.16
C VAL A 254 9.53 -2.07 -4.44
N ARG A 255 10.60 -2.82 -4.28
CA ARG A 255 11.93 -2.41 -4.76
C ARG A 255 11.93 -2.36 -6.28
N ALA A 256 12.38 -1.23 -6.85
CA ALA A 256 12.39 -1.03 -8.30
C ALA A 256 13.22 -2.09 -9.02
N GLU A 257 14.39 -2.43 -8.48
CA GLU A 257 15.26 -3.48 -9.01
C GLU A 257 14.56 -4.85 -9.07
N PHE A 258 13.82 -5.21 -8.03
CA PHE A 258 13.04 -6.45 -8.00
C PHE A 258 11.91 -6.43 -9.03
N ALA A 259 11.16 -5.32 -9.10
CA ALA A 259 10.06 -5.18 -10.06
C ALA A 259 10.52 -5.19 -11.52
N GLU A 260 11.72 -4.68 -11.80
CA GLU A 260 12.32 -4.69 -13.14
C GLU A 260 12.87 -6.07 -13.51
N ALA A 261 13.40 -6.81 -12.53
CA ALA A 261 13.93 -8.16 -12.76
C ALA A 261 12.84 -9.24 -12.80
N HIS A 262 11.74 -9.06 -12.03
CA HIS A 262 10.70 -10.05 -11.83
C HIS A 262 9.28 -9.45 -11.97
N PRO A 263 8.93 -8.86 -13.12
CA PRO A 263 7.63 -8.19 -13.31
C PRO A 263 6.46 -9.14 -13.13
N GLU A 264 6.59 -10.40 -13.54
CA GLU A 264 5.55 -11.43 -13.43
C GLU A 264 5.26 -11.80 -11.97
N ALA A 265 6.30 -11.86 -11.11
CA ALA A 265 6.12 -12.11 -9.69
C ALA A 265 5.38 -10.94 -9.00
N VAL A 266 5.63 -9.71 -9.44
CA VAL A 266 4.90 -8.53 -8.93
C VAL A 266 3.44 -8.54 -9.41
N GLU A 267 3.19 -8.91 -10.66
CA GLU A 267 1.82 -9.03 -11.21
C GLU A 267 1.03 -10.11 -10.47
N ALA A 268 1.62 -11.29 -10.25
CA ALA A 268 1.02 -12.36 -9.47
C ALA A 268 0.72 -11.91 -8.03
N PHE A 269 1.67 -11.24 -7.37
CA PHE A 269 1.44 -10.66 -6.04
C PHE A 269 0.26 -9.69 -6.02
N LEU A 270 0.15 -8.78 -6.99
CA LEU A 270 -0.95 -7.81 -7.04
C LEU A 270 -2.31 -8.49 -7.24
N ALA A 271 -2.37 -9.56 -8.04
CA ALA A 271 -3.57 -10.36 -8.19
C ALA A 271 -3.95 -11.06 -6.88
N GLU A 272 -3.00 -11.72 -6.20
CA GLU A 272 -3.23 -12.36 -4.90
C GLU A 272 -3.60 -11.36 -3.81
N MET A 273 -3.03 -10.14 -3.86
CA MET A 273 -3.38 -9.07 -2.92
C MET A 273 -4.84 -8.64 -3.09
N ALA A 274 -5.31 -8.49 -4.33
CA ALA A 274 -6.71 -8.17 -4.61
C ALA A 274 -7.63 -9.28 -4.11
N GLU A 275 -7.32 -10.54 -4.42
CA GLU A 275 -8.09 -11.70 -3.94
C GLU A 275 -8.07 -11.81 -2.41
N SER A 276 -6.92 -11.55 -1.77
CA SER A 276 -6.80 -11.57 -0.31
C SER A 276 -7.69 -10.52 0.34
N VAL A 277 -7.67 -9.29 -0.17
CA VAL A 277 -8.50 -8.20 0.34
C VAL A 277 -9.99 -8.50 0.16
N ASP A 278 -10.38 -8.99 -1.01
CA ASP A 278 -11.77 -9.35 -1.28
C ASP A 278 -12.24 -10.46 -0.34
N TRP A 279 -11.43 -11.49 -0.14
CA TRP A 279 -11.75 -12.60 0.75
C TRP A 279 -11.82 -12.13 2.22
N VAL A 280 -10.85 -11.36 2.69
CA VAL A 280 -10.81 -10.82 4.07
C VAL A 280 -12.06 -9.98 4.37
N ASN A 281 -12.48 -9.15 3.41
CA ASN A 281 -13.68 -8.33 3.56
C ASN A 281 -14.98 -9.15 3.49
N ALA A 282 -15.00 -10.24 2.71
CA ALA A 282 -16.17 -11.10 2.56
C ALA A 282 -16.37 -12.03 3.76
N ASP A 283 -15.29 -12.52 4.38
CA ASP A 283 -15.33 -13.43 5.53
C ASP A 283 -14.41 -12.96 6.67
N PRO A 284 -14.83 -11.89 7.40
CA PRO A 284 -14.06 -11.38 8.53
C PRO A 284 -13.87 -12.38 9.68
N ALA A 285 -14.73 -13.40 9.78
CA ALA A 285 -14.63 -14.40 10.85
C ALA A 285 -13.43 -15.32 10.61
N ASP A 286 -13.35 -15.95 9.44
CA ASP A 286 -12.24 -16.82 9.08
C ASP A 286 -10.93 -16.03 8.92
N ALA A 287 -10.98 -14.85 8.34
CA ALA A 287 -9.83 -13.92 8.28
C ALA A 287 -9.33 -13.55 9.68
N GLY A 288 -10.23 -13.39 10.64
CA GLY A 288 -9.90 -13.16 12.04
C GLY A 288 -9.12 -14.30 12.66
N GLU A 289 -9.49 -15.55 12.38
CA GLU A 289 -8.78 -16.73 12.89
C GLU A 289 -7.36 -16.80 12.32
N ILE A 290 -7.17 -16.52 11.02
CA ILE A 290 -5.85 -16.43 10.40
C ILE A 290 -5.02 -15.31 11.03
N CYS A 291 -5.60 -14.10 11.20
CA CYS A 291 -4.92 -13.01 11.87
C CYS A 291 -4.48 -13.37 13.29
N GLY A 292 -5.28 -14.16 14.01
CA GLY A 292 -4.95 -14.66 15.34
C GLY A 292 -3.81 -15.66 15.32
N ALA A 293 -3.83 -16.61 14.40
CA ALA A 293 -2.79 -17.63 14.22
C ALA A 293 -1.43 -17.01 13.86
N LEU A 294 -1.43 -15.99 13.00
CA LEU A 294 -0.25 -15.23 12.58
C LEU A 294 0.21 -14.17 13.61
N ASN A 295 -0.47 -14.04 14.74
CA ASN A 295 -0.21 -13.03 15.77
C ASN A 295 -0.27 -11.57 15.25
N ILE A 296 -1.03 -11.30 14.20
CA ILE A 296 -1.27 -9.94 13.70
C ILE A 296 -2.10 -9.17 14.73
N VAL A 297 -3.22 -9.75 15.15
CA VAL A 297 -4.10 -9.29 16.23
C VAL A 297 -4.95 -10.46 16.70
N LYS A 298 -5.44 -10.43 17.94
CA LYS A 298 -6.29 -11.51 18.47
C LYS A 298 -7.51 -11.75 17.58
N ALA A 299 -7.79 -13.01 17.25
CA ALA A 299 -8.86 -13.42 16.33
C ALA A 299 -10.22 -12.72 16.55
N PRO A 300 -10.80 -12.67 17.77
CA PRO A 300 -12.08 -11.98 17.97
C PRO A 300 -12.03 -10.46 17.76
N ILE A 301 -10.87 -9.85 17.92
CA ILE A 301 -10.65 -8.43 17.66
C ILE A 301 -10.52 -8.21 16.15
N ALA A 302 -9.74 -9.04 15.45
CA ALA A 302 -9.58 -8.98 14.00
C ALA A 302 -10.93 -9.09 13.30
N ALA A 303 -11.69 -10.14 13.58
CA ALA A 303 -13.01 -10.38 13.00
C ALA A 303 -13.96 -9.18 13.11
N LYS A 304 -13.94 -8.49 14.25
CA LYS A 304 -14.77 -7.30 14.48
C LYS A 304 -14.19 -6.02 13.89
N ALA A 305 -12.86 -5.93 13.74
CA ALA A 305 -12.18 -4.74 13.24
C ALA A 305 -12.16 -4.67 11.71
N ILE A 306 -12.01 -5.82 11.02
CA ILE A 306 -11.89 -5.91 9.55
C ILE A 306 -12.93 -5.07 8.82
N PRO A 307 -14.25 -5.12 9.13
CA PRO A 307 -15.25 -4.30 8.44
C PRO A 307 -15.03 -2.79 8.53
N ASN A 308 -14.20 -2.34 9.47
CA ASN A 308 -13.88 -0.93 9.72
C ASN A 308 -12.42 -0.59 9.40
N CYS A 309 -11.67 -1.51 8.78
CA CYS A 309 -10.27 -1.29 8.39
C CYS A 309 -10.14 -0.67 7.00
N ASN A 310 -11.23 -0.56 6.23
CA ASN A 310 -11.23 -0.01 4.86
C ASN A 310 -10.12 -0.59 4.00
N LEU A 311 -9.99 -1.93 4.02
CA LEU A 311 -9.01 -2.67 3.23
C LEU A 311 -9.42 -2.61 1.75
N VAL A 312 -8.45 -2.29 0.89
CA VAL A 312 -8.64 -2.16 -0.57
C VAL A 312 -7.43 -2.70 -1.32
N CYS A 313 -7.62 -3.02 -2.59
CA CYS A 313 -6.53 -3.25 -3.55
C CYS A 313 -6.96 -2.83 -4.95
#